data_3e59e7ff6b39086f75b3b6cb489f21f1
#
_entry.id   3e59e7ff6b39086f75b3b6cb489f21f1
#
_cell.length_a   1.000
_cell.length_b   1.000
_cell.length_c   1.000
_cell.angle_alpha   90.00
_cell.angle_beta   90.00
_cell.angle_gamma   90.00
#
_symmetry.space_group_name_H-M   'P 1'
#
loop_
_entity.id
_entity.type
_entity.pdbx_description
1 polymer ?
#
loop_
_entity_poly.entity_id
_entity_poly.type
_entity_poly.pdbx_seq_one_letter_code
_entity_poly.pdbx_strand_id
1 'polypeptide(L)'
;VVYRDRSRDEKRDISISRYIEGNWTKPVSIHDDNWIINGCPVNGPNIDSNGDKVVVSWFSASNGVPKVSLKFSRDNGMTFGNKIMIDDIINLPTGRVDAEFISDDEVVVSWLSSFEGKGSLFLRKININGNQGEIKKIDDISMERSTGFPQIEKFQDDLIIAYTDSGSEEKRIKTFKMSISSL
;
A
#
# COMPACT_ATOMS: atom_id res chain seq x y z
N VAL A 1 14.58 0.15 3.39
CA VAL A 1 13.62 0.92 4.17
C VAL A 1 12.97 1.96 3.29
N VAL A 2 11.63 2.05 3.35
CA VAL A 2 10.86 3.13 2.73
C VAL A 2 10.15 3.94 3.81
N TYR A 3 10.00 5.21 3.57
CA TYR A 3 9.34 6.11 4.53
C TYR A 3 8.79 7.35 3.83
N ARG A 4 7.84 7.99 4.48
CA ARG A 4 7.36 9.30 4.06
C ARG A 4 8.31 10.36 4.54
N ASP A 5 8.94 11.02 3.60
CA ASP A 5 9.90 12.09 3.86
C ASP A 5 9.20 13.42 4.16
N ARG A 6 9.97 14.40 4.60
CA ARG A 6 9.54 15.78 4.83
C ARG A 6 10.58 16.74 4.34
N SER A 7 10.28 17.44 3.25
CA SER A 7 11.12 18.56 2.79
C SER A 7 10.89 19.82 3.63
N ARG A 8 11.73 20.83 3.42
CA ARG A 8 11.56 22.16 4.04
C ARG A 8 10.26 22.84 3.59
N ASP A 9 9.76 22.51 2.39
CA ASP A 9 8.54 23.05 1.81
C ASP A 9 7.32 22.18 2.11
N GLU A 10 7.37 21.36 3.16
CA GLU A 10 6.29 20.47 3.62
C GLU A 10 5.86 19.43 2.57
N LYS A 11 6.69 19.11 1.58
CA LYS A 11 6.45 17.99 0.68
C LYS A 11 6.63 16.67 1.42
N ARG A 12 5.71 15.75 1.20
CA ARG A 12 5.61 14.46 1.89
C ARG A 12 5.68 13.30 0.91
N ASP A 13 6.69 13.30 0.08
CA ASP A 13 6.92 12.24 -0.90
C ASP A 13 7.53 10.99 -0.24
N ILE A 14 7.59 9.89 -0.98
CA ILE A 14 8.12 8.63 -0.47
C ILE A 14 9.58 8.49 -0.87
N SER A 15 10.44 8.27 0.12
CA SER A 15 11.87 8.04 -0.05
C SER A 15 12.24 6.59 0.32
N ILE A 16 13.28 6.09 -0.34
CA ILE A 16 13.92 4.81 -0.03
C ILE A 16 15.38 5.04 0.37
N SER A 17 15.84 4.28 1.35
CA SER A 17 17.25 4.10 1.69
C SER A 17 17.55 2.61 1.78
N ARG A 18 18.67 2.17 1.20
CA ARG A 18 19.10 0.77 1.18
C ARG A 18 20.28 0.57 2.12
N TYR A 19 20.33 -0.60 2.75
CA TYR A 19 21.48 -1.00 3.55
C TYR A 19 22.37 -1.93 2.74
N ILE A 20 23.58 -1.48 2.41
CA ILE A 20 24.50 -2.19 1.54
C ILE A 20 25.88 -2.22 2.23
N GLU A 21 26.46 -3.41 2.38
CA GLU A 21 27.80 -3.61 2.94
C GLU A 21 28.04 -2.84 4.26
N GLY A 22 27.06 -2.88 5.14
CA GLY A 22 27.17 -2.23 6.46
C GLY A 22 26.82 -0.75 6.48
N ASN A 23 26.41 -0.15 5.36
CA ASN A 23 26.13 1.28 5.27
C ASN A 23 24.77 1.58 4.66
N TRP A 24 24.12 2.63 5.14
CA TRP A 24 22.91 3.17 4.54
C TRP A 24 23.25 4.08 3.36
N THR A 25 22.56 3.87 2.24
CA THR A 25 22.63 4.79 1.10
C THR A 25 21.96 6.12 1.44
N LYS A 26 22.32 7.18 0.71
CA LYS A 26 21.53 8.42 0.77
C LYS A 26 20.09 8.14 0.33
N PRO A 27 19.08 8.74 1.00
CA PRO A 27 17.70 8.63 0.57
C PRO A 27 17.49 9.14 -0.86
N VAL A 28 16.62 8.44 -1.59
CA VAL A 28 16.21 8.83 -2.95
C VAL A 28 14.69 8.82 -2.98
N SER A 29 14.07 9.83 -3.61
CA SER A 29 12.63 9.84 -3.86
C SER A 29 12.26 8.71 -4.83
N ILE A 30 11.24 7.92 -4.47
CA ILE A 30 10.68 6.89 -5.36
C ILE A 30 9.82 7.53 -6.43
N HIS A 31 9.09 8.57 -6.06
CA HIS A 31 8.22 9.34 -6.96
C HIS A 31 7.91 10.71 -6.36
N ASP A 32 7.97 11.73 -7.21
CA ASP A 32 7.64 13.10 -6.83
C ASP A 32 6.14 13.36 -7.00
N ASP A 33 5.34 12.92 -6.04
CA ASP A 33 3.91 13.27 -5.98
C ASP A 33 3.72 14.75 -5.68
N ASN A 34 4.73 15.39 -5.09
CA ASN A 34 4.70 16.76 -4.61
C ASN A 34 3.53 17.04 -3.66
N TRP A 35 3.23 16.07 -2.81
CA TRP A 35 2.16 16.19 -1.85
C TRP A 35 2.55 17.12 -0.70
N ILE A 36 2.02 18.34 -0.72
CA ILE A 36 2.23 19.32 0.33
C ILE A 36 1.12 19.18 1.37
N ILE A 37 1.50 18.91 2.62
CA ILE A 37 0.57 18.83 3.74
C ILE A 37 1.20 19.43 4.99
N ASN A 38 0.53 20.42 5.56
CA ASN A 38 0.91 21.01 6.85
C ASN A 38 0.29 20.19 7.98
N GLY A 39 0.91 19.06 8.29
CA GLY A 39 0.43 18.11 9.28
C GLY A 39 1.22 16.82 9.26
N CYS A 40 0.81 15.85 10.08
CA CYS A 40 1.39 14.51 10.12
C CYS A 40 0.47 13.54 9.39
N PRO A 41 0.75 13.18 8.14
CA PRO A 41 0.00 12.13 7.46
C PRO A 41 0.26 10.79 8.15
N VAL A 42 -0.81 10.12 8.55
CA VAL A 42 -0.73 8.81 9.23
C VAL A 42 -0.28 7.70 8.27
N ASN A 43 -0.60 7.88 6.97
CA ASN A 43 -0.34 6.90 5.93
C ASN A 43 1.14 6.87 5.54
N GLY A 44 1.86 5.86 6.00
CA GLY A 44 3.18 5.51 5.49
C GLY A 44 3.10 4.72 4.18
N PRO A 45 4.24 4.47 3.53
CA PRO A 45 4.36 3.47 2.48
C PRO A 45 4.45 2.07 3.07
N ASN A 46 4.20 1.08 2.23
CA ASN A 46 4.54 -0.32 2.49
C ASN A 46 5.59 -0.79 1.46
N ILE A 47 6.38 -1.78 1.82
CA ILE A 47 7.40 -2.40 0.98
C ILE A 47 7.40 -3.91 1.18
N ASP A 48 7.47 -4.64 0.07
CA ASP A 48 7.75 -6.07 0.08
C ASP A 48 8.77 -6.44 -0.99
N SER A 49 9.39 -7.62 -0.89
CA SER A 49 10.43 -8.07 -1.81
C SER A 49 10.43 -9.56 -2.04
N ASN A 50 10.69 -9.95 -3.28
CA ASN A 50 10.91 -11.34 -3.67
C ASN A 50 12.17 -11.43 -4.56
N GLY A 51 13.25 -11.97 -4.00
CA GLY A 51 14.56 -11.96 -4.65
C GLY A 51 15.08 -10.53 -4.86
N ASP A 52 15.39 -10.19 -6.10
CA ASP A 52 15.83 -8.86 -6.52
C ASP A 52 14.67 -7.89 -6.82
N LYS A 53 13.44 -8.39 -6.83
CA LYS A 53 12.24 -7.61 -7.07
C LYS A 53 11.76 -6.96 -5.78
N VAL A 54 11.36 -5.71 -5.89
CA VAL A 54 10.80 -4.94 -4.78
C VAL A 54 9.54 -4.24 -5.25
N VAL A 55 8.51 -4.26 -4.45
CA VAL A 55 7.31 -3.44 -4.61
C VAL A 55 7.24 -2.41 -3.50
N VAL A 56 6.88 -1.19 -3.84
CA VAL A 56 6.55 -0.15 -2.88
C VAL A 56 5.18 0.40 -3.22
N SER A 57 4.29 0.38 -2.24
CA SER A 57 2.95 0.95 -2.35
C SER A 57 2.78 2.13 -1.39
N TRP A 58 1.98 3.13 -1.78
CA TRP A 58 1.73 4.29 -0.93
C TRP A 58 0.43 5.00 -1.28
N PHE A 59 -0.04 5.76 -0.31
CA PHE A 59 -1.14 6.71 -0.47
C PHE A 59 -0.59 8.12 -0.68
N SER A 60 -1.24 8.90 -1.51
CA SER A 60 -0.98 10.34 -1.68
C SER A 60 -2.30 11.06 -1.93
N ALA A 61 -2.42 12.30 -1.45
CA ALA A 61 -3.55 13.17 -1.75
C ALA A 61 -3.07 14.50 -2.37
N SER A 62 -2.09 14.41 -3.25
CA SER A 62 -1.55 15.56 -3.99
C SER A 62 -2.67 16.24 -4.78
N ASN A 63 -2.65 17.59 -4.75
CA ASN A 63 -3.69 18.42 -5.36
C ASN A 63 -5.12 18.11 -4.89
N GLY A 64 -5.27 17.61 -3.67
CA GLY A 64 -6.57 17.25 -3.10
C GLY A 64 -7.20 15.98 -3.68
N VAL A 65 -6.48 15.23 -4.51
CA VAL A 65 -6.96 13.99 -5.13
C VAL A 65 -6.32 12.78 -4.46
N PRO A 66 -7.05 12.05 -3.59
CA PRO A 66 -6.53 10.87 -2.93
C PRO A 66 -6.30 9.73 -3.95
N LYS A 67 -5.16 9.06 -3.83
CA LYS A 67 -4.73 7.97 -4.71
C LYS A 67 -3.91 6.96 -3.95
N VAL A 68 -4.02 5.69 -4.35
CA VAL A 68 -3.11 4.62 -3.97
C VAL A 68 -2.31 4.22 -5.20
N SER A 69 -1.01 4.17 -5.04
CA SER A 69 -0.09 3.89 -6.13
C SER A 69 0.98 2.89 -5.70
N LEU A 70 1.61 2.26 -6.67
CA LEU A 70 2.79 1.45 -6.46
C LEU A 70 3.84 1.66 -7.55
N LYS A 71 5.06 1.23 -7.26
CA LYS A 71 6.14 1.03 -8.23
C LYS A 71 6.86 -0.28 -7.95
N PHE A 72 7.36 -0.88 -9.02
CA PHE A 72 8.24 -2.05 -8.95
C PHE A 72 9.68 -1.66 -9.22
N SER A 73 10.58 -2.33 -8.52
CA SER A 73 12.01 -2.42 -8.84
C SER A 73 12.33 -3.86 -9.26
N ARG A 74 13.39 -4.04 -10.09
CA ARG A 74 13.93 -5.34 -10.50
C ARG A 74 15.44 -5.42 -10.24
N ASP A 75 15.94 -4.57 -9.37
CA ASP A 75 17.36 -4.39 -9.09
C ASP A 75 17.60 -4.06 -7.60
N ASN A 76 16.92 -4.78 -6.70
CA ASN A 76 17.01 -4.61 -5.24
C ASN A 76 16.67 -3.18 -4.77
N GLY A 77 15.69 -2.53 -5.40
CA GLY A 77 15.27 -1.17 -5.04
C GLY A 77 16.28 -0.09 -5.46
N MET A 78 17.15 -0.37 -6.44
CA MET A 78 18.10 0.63 -6.96
C MET A 78 17.37 1.61 -7.87
N THR A 79 16.56 1.11 -8.78
CA THR A 79 15.70 1.90 -9.66
C THR A 79 14.26 1.39 -9.62
N PHE A 80 13.32 2.26 -9.93
CA PHE A 80 11.90 1.95 -9.96
C PHE A 80 11.30 2.29 -11.33
N GLY A 81 10.43 1.41 -11.82
CA GLY A 81 9.69 1.59 -13.05
C GLY A 81 8.63 2.70 -12.99
N ASN A 82 7.68 2.67 -13.90
CA ASN A 82 6.58 3.63 -13.94
C ASN A 82 5.65 3.47 -12.73
N LYS A 83 5.07 4.60 -12.29
CA LYS A 83 4.02 4.60 -11.28
C LYS A 83 2.76 3.95 -11.84
N ILE A 84 2.20 3.02 -11.07
CA ILE A 84 0.93 2.36 -11.35
C ILE A 84 -0.07 2.83 -10.31
N MET A 85 -1.19 3.36 -10.75
CA MET A 85 -2.32 3.70 -9.89
C MET A 85 -3.21 2.48 -9.74
N ILE A 86 -3.55 2.09 -8.52
CA ILE A 86 -4.22 0.83 -8.21
C ILE A 86 -5.67 0.98 -7.76
N ASP A 87 -6.04 2.12 -7.24
CA ASP A 87 -7.42 2.48 -6.92
C ASP A 87 -8.20 2.91 -8.18
N ASP A 88 -9.50 2.92 -8.08
CA ASP A 88 -10.37 3.52 -9.08
C ASP A 88 -10.82 4.94 -8.66
N ILE A 89 -11.46 5.65 -9.58
CA ILE A 89 -11.93 7.03 -9.35
C ILE A 89 -13.22 7.04 -8.51
N ILE A 90 -13.92 5.92 -8.40
CA ILE A 90 -15.26 5.84 -7.79
C ILE A 90 -15.14 5.75 -6.26
N ASN A 91 -14.12 5.02 -5.78
CA ASN A 91 -13.89 4.82 -4.36
C ASN A 91 -12.78 5.75 -3.90
N LEU A 92 -13.08 6.69 -3.03
CA LEU A 92 -12.07 7.60 -2.48
C LEU A 92 -11.14 6.84 -1.53
N PRO A 93 -9.91 6.54 -1.92
CA PRO A 93 -8.98 5.84 -1.04
C PRO A 93 -8.61 6.71 0.16
N THR A 94 -8.46 6.07 1.29
CA THR A 94 -7.99 6.70 2.53
C THR A 94 -6.60 6.23 2.92
N GLY A 95 -6.04 5.32 2.13
CA GLY A 95 -4.70 4.78 2.30
C GLY A 95 -4.68 3.53 3.16
N ARG A 96 -3.77 3.46 4.14
CA ARG A 96 -3.50 2.28 4.97
C ARG A 96 -3.19 1.07 4.11
N VAL A 97 -2.24 1.28 3.20
CA VAL A 97 -1.83 0.32 2.19
C VAL A 97 -0.97 -0.79 2.78
N ASP A 98 -1.11 -1.98 2.23
CA ASP A 98 -0.20 -3.09 2.40
C ASP A 98 0.00 -3.77 1.05
N ALA A 99 1.15 -4.42 0.83
CA ALA A 99 1.48 -5.07 -0.43
C ALA A 99 2.34 -6.31 -0.18
N GLU A 100 2.02 -7.40 -0.87
CA GLU A 100 2.64 -8.71 -0.67
C GLU A 100 2.86 -9.40 -2.01
N PHE A 101 4.06 -9.93 -2.26
CA PHE A 101 4.33 -10.79 -3.40
C PHE A 101 3.64 -12.16 -3.23
N ILE A 102 2.75 -12.49 -4.17
CA ILE A 102 2.06 -13.79 -4.18
C ILE A 102 2.72 -14.78 -5.13
N SER A 103 3.52 -14.31 -6.07
CA SER A 103 4.35 -15.10 -6.98
C SER A 103 5.59 -14.31 -7.39
N ASP A 104 6.39 -14.84 -8.31
CA ASP A 104 7.57 -14.16 -8.82
C ASP A 104 7.25 -12.83 -9.51
N ASP A 105 6.09 -12.71 -10.13
CA ASP A 105 5.73 -11.58 -10.97
C ASP A 105 4.40 -10.90 -10.58
N GLU A 106 3.77 -11.33 -9.50
CA GLU A 106 2.48 -10.80 -9.07
C GLU A 106 2.49 -10.38 -7.60
N VAL A 107 1.88 -9.27 -7.32
CA VAL A 107 1.62 -8.78 -5.97
C VAL A 107 0.12 -8.59 -5.74
N VAL A 108 -0.29 -8.69 -4.50
CA VAL A 108 -1.60 -8.20 -4.04
C VAL A 108 -1.37 -6.95 -3.24
N VAL A 109 -2.18 -5.95 -3.47
CA VAL A 109 -2.20 -4.72 -2.66
C VAL A 109 -3.54 -4.58 -1.99
N SER A 110 -3.53 -4.27 -0.70
CA SER A 110 -4.72 -3.90 0.07
C SER A 110 -4.74 -2.40 0.38
N TRP A 111 -5.93 -1.84 0.47
CA TRP A 111 -6.11 -0.45 0.92
C TRP A 111 -7.51 -0.23 1.48
N LEU A 112 -7.65 0.84 2.25
CA LEU A 112 -8.96 1.32 2.67
C LEU A 112 -9.45 2.43 1.75
N SER A 113 -10.74 2.36 1.44
CA SER A 113 -11.47 3.40 0.73
C SER A 113 -12.77 3.75 1.44
N SER A 114 -13.27 4.94 1.18
CA SER A 114 -14.62 5.35 1.56
C SER A 114 -15.54 5.23 0.33
N PHE A 115 -16.59 4.46 0.47
CA PHE A 115 -17.63 4.33 -0.53
C PHE A 115 -19.00 4.58 0.13
N GLU A 116 -19.75 5.53 -0.42
CA GLU A 116 -21.06 5.93 0.14
C GLU A 116 -21.05 6.26 1.65
N GLY A 117 -19.94 6.86 2.12
CA GLY A 117 -19.74 7.22 3.52
C GLY A 117 -19.39 6.06 4.45
N LYS A 118 -19.22 4.86 3.92
CA LYS A 118 -18.76 3.68 4.66
C LYS A 118 -17.31 3.37 4.28
N GLY A 119 -16.53 2.90 5.26
CA GLY A 119 -15.20 2.37 5.01
C GLY A 119 -15.28 0.96 4.45
N SER A 120 -14.40 0.65 3.52
CA SER A 120 -14.28 -0.71 2.97
C SER A 120 -12.82 -1.06 2.74
N LEU A 121 -12.50 -2.33 2.95
CA LEU A 121 -11.21 -2.92 2.63
C LEU A 121 -11.27 -3.52 1.23
N PHE A 122 -10.33 -3.11 0.39
CA PHE A 122 -10.20 -3.57 -0.98
C PHE A 122 -8.87 -4.28 -1.20
N LEU A 123 -8.86 -5.18 -2.18
CA LEU A 123 -7.69 -5.85 -2.72
C LEU A 123 -7.65 -5.71 -4.24
N ARG A 124 -6.44 -5.71 -4.78
CA ARG A 124 -6.19 -5.85 -6.20
C ARG A 124 -4.90 -6.61 -6.46
N LYS A 125 -4.94 -7.54 -7.41
CA LYS A 125 -3.76 -8.23 -7.93
C LYS A 125 -3.14 -7.39 -9.06
N ILE A 126 -1.83 -7.24 -9.03
CA ILE A 126 -1.07 -6.47 -10.03
C ILE A 126 0.15 -7.28 -10.45
N ASN A 127 0.33 -7.45 -11.76
CA ASN A 127 1.52 -8.05 -12.32
C ASN A 127 2.64 -7.00 -12.42
N ILE A 128 3.90 -7.43 -12.28
CA ILE A 128 5.09 -6.56 -12.36
C ILE A 128 5.23 -5.79 -13.70
N ASN A 129 4.51 -6.21 -14.74
CA ASN A 129 4.42 -5.49 -16.01
C ASN A 129 3.29 -4.44 -16.04
N GLY A 130 2.56 -4.28 -14.95
CA GLY A 130 1.50 -3.29 -14.80
C GLY A 130 0.10 -3.77 -15.15
N ASN A 131 -0.07 -5.04 -15.53
CA ASN A 131 -1.41 -5.62 -15.73
C ASN A 131 -2.11 -5.74 -14.38
N GLN A 132 -3.36 -5.30 -14.32
CA GLN A 132 -4.15 -5.22 -13.11
C GLN A 132 -5.38 -6.11 -13.21
N GLY A 133 -5.62 -6.90 -12.16
CA GLY A 133 -6.85 -7.65 -11.96
C GLY A 133 -8.03 -6.76 -11.56
N GLU A 134 -9.15 -7.37 -11.28
CA GLU A 134 -10.34 -6.68 -10.76
C GLU A 134 -10.09 -6.20 -9.31
N ILE A 135 -10.75 -5.09 -8.95
CA ILE A 135 -10.81 -4.62 -7.57
C ILE A 135 -11.83 -5.47 -6.81
N LYS A 136 -11.38 -6.09 -5.74
CA LYS A 136 -12.24 -6.91 -4.87
C LYS A 136 -12.48 -6.21 -3.54
N LYS A 137 -13.74 -6.01 -3.19
CA LYS A 137 -14.12 -5.62 -1.84
C LYS A 137 -14.09 -6.85 -0.94
N ILE A 138 -13.41 -6.74 0.19
CA ILE A 138 -13.26 -7.82 1.16
C ILE A 138 -14.26 -7.71 2.30
N ASP A 139 -14.34 -6.53 2.92
CA ASP A 139 -15.28 -6.30 4.03
C ASP A 139 -15.58 -4.81 4.16
N ASP A 140 -16.68 -4.52 4.84
CA ASP A 140 -16.96 -3.20 5.38
C ASP A 140 -16.18 -3.01 6.67
N ILE A 141 -15.51 -1.88 6.80
CA ILE A 141 -14.62 -1.60 7.91
C ILE A 141 -14.87 -0.17 8.42
N SER A 142 -14.69 0.06 9.70
CA SER A 142 -14.80 1.40 10.25
C SER A 142 -13.72 2.33 9.67
N MET A 143 -14.09 3.57 9.42
CA MET A 143 -13.17 4.64 9.01
C MET A 143 -12.43 5.27 10.20
N GLU A 144 -12.74 4.85 11.41
CA GLU A 144 -12.08 5.36 12.60
C GLU A 144 -10.57 5.12 12.58
N ARG A 145 -9.83 5.97 13.25
CA ARG A 145 -8.38 5.83 13.39
C ARG A 145 -7.99 4.52 14.09
N SER A 146 -8.86 4.04 14.97
CA SER A 146 -8.68 2.80 15.73
C SER A 146 -8.72 1.53 14.88
N THR A 147 -9.23 1.58 13.65
CA THR A 147 -9.18 0.47 12.68
C THR A 147 -7.73 0.06 12.35
N GLY A 148 -6.77 0.97 12.52
CA GLY A 148 -5.36 0.66 12.28
C GLY A 148 -5.04 0.44 10.80
N PHE A 149 -4.06 -0.41 10.55
CA PHE A 149 -3.60 -0.78 9.22
C PHE A 149 -3.87 -2.27 9.01
N PRO A 150 -4.79 -2.64 8.11
CA PRO A 150 -4.94 -4.03 7.68
C PRO A 150 -3.61 -4.58 7.17
N GLN A 151 -3.33 -5.83 7.47
CA GLN A 151 -2.14 -6.53 7.04
C GLN A 151 -2.54 -7.71 6.18
N ILE A 152 -1.77 -7.97 5.13
CA ILE A 152 -1.90 -9.13 4.27
C ILE A 152 -0.61 -9.92 4.31
N GLU A 153 -0.71 -11.24 4.23
CA GLU A 153 0.43 -12.15 4.23
C GLU A 153 0.12 -13.37 3.39
N LYS A 154 1.05 -13.77 2.55
CA LYS A 154 0.97 -15.02 1.80
C LYS A 154 1.34 -16.19 2.68
N PHE A 155 0.48 -17.18 2.73
CA PHE A 155 0.78 -18.47 3.36
C PHE A 155 0.43 -19.63 2.41
N GLN A 156 1.43 -20.23 1.82
CA GLN A 156 1.27 -21.27 0.78
C GLN A 156 0.47 -20.73 -0.43
N ASP A 157 -0.70 -21.32 -0.70
CA ASP A 157 -1.60 -20.95 -1.79
C ASP A 157 -2.73 -20.01 -1.33
N ASP A 158 -2.65 -19.53 -0.11
CA ASP A 158 -3.63 -18.67 0.51
C ASP A 158 -3.07 -17.27 0.82
N LEU A 159 -3.95 -16.28 0.80
CA LEU A 159 -3.73 -14.96 1.35
C LEU A 159 -4.47 -14.86 2.68
N ILE A 160 -3.74 -14.50 3.72
CA ILE A 160 -4.28 -14.20 5.06
C ILE A 160 -4.39 -12.70 5.20
N ILE A 161 -5.53 -12.22 5.63
CA ILE A 161 -5.81 -10.81 5.85
C ILE A 161 -6.19 -10.64 7.31
N ALA A 162 -5.57 -9.69 8.00
CA ALA A 162 -5.88 -9.37 9.39
C ALA A 162 -6.16 -7.87 9.55
N TYR A 163 -7.23 -7.52 10.23
CA TYR A 163 -7.59 -6.13 10.50
C TYR A 163 -8.39 -5.98 11.80
N THR A 164 -8.42 -4.77 12.33
CA THR A 164 -9.19 -4.46 13.54
C THR A 164 -10.62 -4.11 13.17
N ASP A 165 -11.59 -4.87 13.67
CA ASP A 165 -13.00 -4.49 13.68
C ASP A 165 -13.24 -3.54 14.84
N SER A 166 -13.37 -2.25 14.54
CA SER A 166 -13.65 -1.19 15.51
C SER A 166 -15.10 -0.72 15.49
N GLY A 167 -15.94 -1.32 14.64
CA GLY A 167 -17.37 -0.99 14.54
C GLY A 167 -18.26 -1.74 15.54
N SER A 168 -17.74 -2.70 16.27
CA SER A 168 -18.41 -3.43 17.34
C SER A 168 -18.18 -2.79 18.71
N GLU A 169 -19.03 -3.09 19.72
CA GLU A 169 -18.84 -2.62 21.09
C GLU A 169 -17.47 -3.01 21.67
N GLU A 170 -16.97 -4.18 21.27
CA GLU A 170 -15.62 -4.65 21.60
C GLU A 170 -14.74 -4.65 20.35
N LYS A 171 -13.58 -4.00 20.43
CA LYS A 171 -12.57 -4.07 19.36
C LYS A 171 -12.02 -5.48 19.25
N ARG A 172 -12.04 -6.03 18.06
CA ARG A 172 -11.57 -7.40 17.78
C ARG A 172 -10.64 -7.39 16.58
N ILE A 173 -9.71 -8.34 16.56
CA ILE A 173 -8.98 -8.67 15.35
C ILE A 173 -9.84 -9.66 14.57
N LYS A 174 -10.17 -9.29 13.33
CA LYS A 174 -10.74 -10.21 12.35
C LYS A 174 -9.64 -10.72 11.45
N THR A 175 -9.73 -11.99 11.11
CA THR A 175 -8.88 -12.62 10.10
C THR A 175 -9.75 -13.18 8.99
N PHE A 176 -9.27 -13.04 7.77
CA PHE A 176 -9.91 -13.56 6.58
C PHE A 176 -8.88 -14.37 5.79
N LYS A 177 -9.28 -15.53 5.31
CA LYS A 177 -8.44 -16.41 4.50
C LYS A 177 -9.10 -16.61 3.14
N MET A 178 -8.34 -16.43 2.06
CA MET A 178 -8.81 -16.69 0.71
C MET A 178 -7.73 -17.33 -0.14
N SER A 179 -8.12 -18.17 -1.11
CA SER A 179 -7.17 -18.73 -2.06
C SER A 179 -6.67 -17.65 -3.02
N ILE A 180 -5.36 -17.65 -3.26
CA ILE A 180 -4.70 -16.78 -4.24
C ILE A 180 -5.27 -17.00 -5.65
N SER A 181 -5.66 -18.23 -5.97
CA SER A 181 -6.29 -18.55 -7.26
C SER A 181 -7.65 -17.88 -7.49
N SER A 182 -8.26 -17.36 -6.44
CA SER A 182 -9.54 -16.63 -6.52
C SER A 182 -9.37 -15.13 -6.75
N LEU A 183 -8.13 -14.62 -6.81
CA LEU A 183 -7.78 -13.20 -7.00
C LEU A 183 -7.75 -12.78 -8.47
#